data_f99c34dc91373161831a68572af42253
#
_entry.id   f99c34dc91373161831a68572af42253
#
_cell.length_a   1.000
_cell.length_b   1.000
_cell.length_c   1.000
_cell.angle_alpha   90.00
_cell.angle_beta   90.00
_cell.angle_gamma   90.00
#
_symmetry.space_group_name_H-M   'P 1'
#
loop_
_entity.id
_entity.type
_entity.pdbx_description
1 polymer ?
#
loop_
_entity_poly.entity_id
_entity_poly.type
_entity_poly.pdbx_seq_one_letter_code
_entity_poly.pdbx_strand_id
1 'polypeptide(L)'
;MPDRVIVEVDEDLIDLIPGFLTHKRADVDTIFEAVTRRDYAEIARIAHRIKGEGGSYGFESISEMARGLEQAVAVRDDGAVTTLARQMLNYLDRVEVVFQPSKE
;
A
#
# COMPACT_ATOMS: atom_id res chain seq x y z
N MET A 1 -11.10 18.69 -5.86
CA MET A 1 -9.79 18.13 -6.30
C MET A 1 -9.14 17.41 -5.13
N PRO A 2 -8.78 16.15 -5.30
CA PRO A 2 -8.04 15.50 -4.24
C PRO A 2 -6.65 16.13 -4.10
N ASP A 3 -6.18 16.24 -2.88
CA ASP A 3 -4.84 16.75 -2.62
C ASP A 3 -3.80 15.74 -3.12
N ARG A 4 -2.74 16.25 -3.72
CA ARG A 4 -1.63 15.41 -4.14
C ARG A 4 -0.76 15.07 -2.95
N VAL A 5 -0.27 13.84 -2.92
CA VAL A 5 0.69 13.40 -1.92
C VAL A 5 2.04 13.24 -2.64
N ILE A 6 2.99 14.07 -2.26
CA ILE A 6 4.31 14.03 -2.90
C ILE A 6 5.21 13.09 -2.12
N VAL A 7 5.82 12.13 -2.84
CA VAL A 7 6.75 11.18 -2.25
C VAL A 7 8.08 11.29 -2.98
N GLU A 8 9.14 11.51 -2.22
CA GLU A 8 10.50 11.58 -2.76
C GLU A 8 11.11 10.18 -2.78
N VAL A 9 11.57 9.75 -3.94
CA VAL A 9 12.13 8.42 -4.14
C VAL A 9 13.49 8.55 -4.79
N ASP A 10 14.43 7.69 -4.38
CA ASP A 10 15.76 7.65 -4.97
C ASP A 10 15.67 7.38 -6.47
N GLU A 11 16.40 8.15 -7.27
CA GLU A 11 16.37 8.02 -8.73
C GLU A 11 16.77 6.64 -9.22
N ASP A 12 17.52 5.87 -8.43
CA ASP A 12 17.89 4.51 -8.80
C ASP A 12 16.70 3.58 -8.92
N LEU A 13 15.55 3.97 -8.35
CA LEU A 13 14.32 3.17 -8.37
C LEU A 13 13.36 3.58 -9.48
N ILE A 14 13.75 4.55 -10.33
CA ILE A 14 12.83 5.15 -11.30
C ILE A 14 12.12 4.12 -12.18
N ASP A 15 12.85 3.08 -12.62
CA ASP A 15 12.29 2.06 -13.51
C ASP A 15 11.37 1.07 -12.79
N LEU A 16 11.44 1.02 -11.46
CA LEU A 16 10.68 0.08 -10.65
C LEU A 16 9.36 0.65 -10.15
N ILE A 17 9.25 1.97 -10.07
CA ILE A 17 8.10 2.61 -9.41
C ILE A 17 6.78 2.40 -10.13
N PRO A 18 6.68 2.55 -11.47
CA PRO A 18 5.38 2.34 -12.12
C PRO A 18 4.83 0.93 -11.90
N GLY A 19 5.68 -0.09 -12.00
CA GLY A 19 5.28 -1.47 -11.73
C GLY A 19 4.89 -1.68 -10.27
N PHE A 20 5.63 -1.07 -9.34
CA PHE A 20 5.31 -1.15 -7.92
C PHE A 20 3.91 -0.59 -7.64
N LEU A 21 3.60 0.60 -8.15
CA LEU A 21 2.30 1.22 -7.91
C LEU A 21 1.16 0.42 -8.53
N THR A 22 1.35 -0.09 -9.74
CA THR A 22 0.36 -0.94 -10.42
C THR A 22 0.12 -2.21 -9.59
N HIS A 23 1.18 -2.82 -9.09
CA HIS A 23 1.08 -4.04 -8.31
C HIS A 23 0.35 -3.79 -6.98
N LYS A 24 0.58 -2.63 -6.35
CA LYS A 24 -0.13 -2.30 -5.10
C LYS A 24 -1.62 -2.09 -5.33
N ARG A 25 -2.02 -1.53 -6.47
CA ARG A 25 -3.45 -1.44 -6.82
C ARG A 25 -4.07 -2.82 -6.94
N ALA A 26 -3.38 -3.75 -7.59
CA ALA A 26 -3.85 -5.13 -7.70
C ALA A 26 -3.96 -5.79 -6.32
N ASP A 27 -3.01 -5.53 -5.43
CA ASP A 27 -3.06 -6.04 -4.06
C ASP A 27 -4.30 -5.54 -3.31
N VAL A 28 -4.65 -4.26 -3.47
CA VAL A 28 -5.85 -3.70 -2.83
C VAL A 28 -7.11 -4.39 -3.36
N ASP A 29 -7.20 -4.62 -4.66
CA ASP A 29 -8.33 -5.33 -5.25
C ASP A 29 -8.46 -6.74 -4.67
N THR A 30 -7.34 -7.43 -4.51
CA THR A 30 -7.32 -8.77 -3.91
C THR A 30 -7.79 -8.71 -2.45
N ILE A 31 -7.41 -7.68 -1.70
CA ILE A 31 -7.87 -7.52 -0.32
C ILE A 31 -9.39 -7.34 -0.26
N PHE A 32 -9.97 -6.53 -1.16
CA PHE A 32 -11.42 -6.37 -1.21
C PHE A 32 -12.14 -7.68 -1.48
N GLU A 33 -11.64 -8.48 -2.41
CA GLU A 33 -12.19 -9.79 -2.70
C GLU A 33 -12.05 -10.74 -1.52
N ALA A 34 -10.88 -10.73 -0.88
CA ALA A 34 -10.59 -11.63 0.24
C ALA A 34 -11.47 -11.33 1.45
N VAL A 35 -11.74 -10.05 1.75
CA VAL A 35 -12.60 -9.69 2.89
C VAL A 35 -14.04 -10.14 2.63
N THR A 36 -14.50 -10.11 1.39
CA THR A 36 -15.83 -10.61 1.03
C THR A 36 -15.95 -12.10 1.30
N ARG A 37 -14.87 -12.85 1.08
CA ARG A 37 -14.83 -14.29 1.34
C ARG A 37 -14.42 -14.62 2.78
N ARG A 38 -14.10 -13.61 3.58
CA ARG A 38 -13.55 -13.75 4.92
C ARG A 38 -12.27 -14.59 4.95
N ASP A 39 -11.45 -14.40 3.93
CA ASP A 39 -10.14 -15.07 3.83
C ASP A 39 -9.08 -14.21 4.53
N TYR A 40 -9.10 -14.25 5.85
CA TYR A 40 -8.23 -13.42 6.68
C TYR A 40 -6.75 -13.79 6.55
N ALA A 41 -6.46 -15.05 6.31
CA ALA A 41 -5.08 -15.50 6.11
C ALA A 41 -4.47 -14.86 4.87
N GLU A 42 -5.24 -14.76 3.79
CA GLU A 42 -4.79 -14.11 2.55
C GLU A 42 -4.55 -12.62 2.77
N ILE A 43 -5.46 -11.94 3.47
CA ILE A 43 -5.32 -10.51 3.78
C ILE A 43 -4.06 -10.28 4.62
N ALA A 44 -3.85 -11.11 5.65
CA ALA A 44 -2.68 -10.99 6.51
C ALA A 44 -1.38 -11.14 5.73
N ARG A 45 -1.34 -12.11 4.81
CA ARG A 45 -0.18 -12.37 3.97
C ARG A 45 0.14 -11.17 3.07
N ILE A 46 -0.89 -10.63 2.42
CA ILE A 46 -0.73 -9.48 1.53
C ILE A 46 -0.29 -8.25 2.32
N ALA A 47 -0.95 -7.97 3.44
CA ALA A 47 -0.63 -6.81 4.26
C ALA A 47 0.82 -6.86 4.77
N HIS A 48 1.27 -8.04 5.20
CA HIS A 48 2.65 -8.22 5.68
C HIS A 48 3.65 -7.90 4.56
N ARG A 49 3.39 -8.41 3.35
CA ARG A 49 4.25 -8.14 2.20
C ARG A 49 4.27 -6.66 1.85
N ILE A 50 3.11 -6.00 1.80
CA ILE A 50 3.02 -4.58 1.47
C ILE A 50 3.79 -3.75 2.50
N LYS A 51 3.69 -4.09 3.78
CA LYS A 51 4.38 -3.39 4.85
C LYS A 51 5.90 -3.36 4.59
N GLY A 52 6.47 -4.50 4.22
CA GLY A 52 7.89 -4.58 3.91
C GLY A 52 8.26 -3.83 2.63
N GLU A 53 7.46 -3.99 1.59
CA GLU A 53 7.73 -3.36 0.30
C GLU A 53 7.63 -1.84 0.34
N GLY A 54 6.65 -1.32 1.07
CA GLY A 54 6.44 0.14 1.18
C GLY A 54 7.69 0.84 1.66
N GLY A 55 8.28 0.35 2.74
CA GLY A 55 9.51 0.92 3.27
C GLY A 55 10.68 0.81 2.31
N SER A 56 10.80 -0.33 1.61
CA SER A 56 11.89 -0.57 0.67
C SER A 56 11.89 0.40 -0.52
N TYR A 57 10.70 0.85 -0.94
CA TYR A 57 10.57 1.77 -2.07
C TYR A 57 10.38 3.22 -1.65
N GLY A 58 10.43 3.52 -0.34
CA GLY A 58 10.31 4.88 0.15
C GLY A 58 8.88 5.36 0.41
N PHE A 59 7.91 4.45 0.42
CA PHE A 59 6.50 4.78 0.65
C PHE A 59 6.08 4.42 2.07
N GLU A 60 6.55 5.21 3.04
CA GLU A 60 6.28 4.94 4.46
C GLU A 60 4.78 4.92 4.78
N SER A 61 3.99 5.78 4.12
CA SER A 61 2.54 5.80 4.36
C SER A 61 1.88 4.48 3.95
N ILE A 62 2.37 3.86 2.88
CA ILE A 62 1.87 2.54 2.46
C ILE A 62 2.18 1.49 3.54
N SER A 63 3.40 1.52 4.09
CA SER A 63 3.78 0.59 5.17
C SER A 63 2.93 0.79 6.42
N GLU A 64 2.63 2.03 6.77
CA GLU A 64 1.78 2.32 7.93
C GLU A 64 0.36 1.83 7.74
N MET A 65 -0.22 2.06 6.55
CA MET A 65 -1.56 1.55 6.24
C MET A 65 -1.59 0.02 6.26
N ALA A 66 -0.54 -0.63 5.77
CA ALA A 66 -0.44 -2.08 5.79
C ALA A 66 -0.34 -2.62 7.21
N ARG A 67 0.36 -1.91 8.10
CA ARG A 67 0.40 -2.27 9.52
C ARG A 67 -0.99 -2.21 10.14
N GLY A 68 -1.76 -1.18 9.80
CA GLY A 68 -3.15 -1.08 10.22
C GLY A 68 -3.99 -2.25 9.72
N LEU A 69 -3.79 -2.67 8.47
CA LEU A 69 -4.46 -3.83 7.92
C LEU A 69 -4.12 -5.10 8.69
N GLU A 70 -2.86 -5.30 9.05
CA GLU A 70 -2.44 -6.45 9.85
C GLU A 70 -3.17 -6.48 11.18
N GLN A 71 -3.27 -5.33 11.85
CA GLN A 71 -3.96 -5.22 13.13
C GLN A 71 -5.46 -5.48 13.00
N ALA A 72 -6.08 -4.92 11.95
CA ALA A 72 -7.52 -5.10 11.73
C ALA A 72 -7.87 -6.55 11.43
N VAL A 73 -7.06 -7.23 10.62
CA VAL A 73 -7.33 -8.62 10.26
C VAL A 73 -7.09 -9.56 11.43
N ALA A 74 -6.16 -9.22 12.33
CA ALA A 74 -5.89 -10.03 13.52
C ALA A 74 -7.11 -10.15 14.42
N VAL A 75 -7.96 -9.12 14.45
CA VAL A 75 -9.19 -9.12 15.23
C VAL A 75 -10.43 -9.32 14.34
N ARG A 76 -10.21 -9.63 13.08
CA ARG A 76 -11.28 -9.90 12.09
C ARG A 76 -12.29 -8.77 12.00
N ASP A 77 -11.80 -7.54 12.01
CA ASP A 77 -12.61 -6.34 11.85
C ASP A 77 -12.76 -6.01 10.36
N ASP A 78 -13.77 -6.59 9.72
CA ASP A 78 -14.01 -6.43 8.29
C ASP A 78 -14.19 -4.97 7.89
N GLY A 79 -14.88 -4.19 8.73
CA GLY A 79 -15.08 -2.77 8.48
C GLY A 79 -13.78 -1.99 8.44
N ALA A 80 -12.90 -2.25 9.41
CA ALA A 80 -11.59 -1.60 9.46
C ALA A 80 -10.71 -2.02 8.28
N VAL A 81 -10.73 -3.31 7.91
CA VAL A 81 -10.00 -3.79 6.74
C VAL A 81 -10.45 -3.06 5.48
N THR A 82 -11.76 -2.97 5.26
CA THR A 82 -12.33 -2.29 4.10
C THR A 82 -11.97 -0.81 4.07
N THR A 83 -12.06 -0.14 5.22
CA THR A 83 -11.73 1.28 5.32
C THR A 83 -10.26 1.54 5.00
N LEU A 84 -9.36 0.74 5.56
CA LEU A 84 -7.93 0.88 5.31
C LEU A 84 -7.55 0.57 3.87
N ALA A 85 -8.16 -0.46 3.29
CA ALA A 85 -7.94 -0.79 1.87
C ALA A 85 -8.38 0.36 0.97
N ARG A 86 -9.52 0.98 1.30
CA ARG A 86 -10.02 2.13 0.55
C ARG A 86 -9.11 3.34 0.70
N GLN A 87 -8.59 3.57 1.89
CA GLN A 87 -7.61 4.63 2.14
C GLN A 87 -6.32 4.41 1.33
N MET A 88 -5.87 3.18 1.24
CA MET A 88 -4.69 2.86 0.45
C MET A 88 -4.93 3.11 -1.04
N LEU A 89 -6.09 2.73 -1.56
CA LEU A 89 -6.45 2.99 -2.94
C LEU A 89 -6.50 4.50 -3.22
N ASN A 90 -7.11 5.26 -2.31
CA ASN A 90 -7.17 6.72 -2.41
C ASN A 90 -5.77 7.33 -2.43
N TYR A 91 -4.88 6.85 -1.55
CA TYR A 91 -3.49 7.29 -1.53
C TYR A 91 -2.80 7.02 -2.88
N LEU A 92 -2.98 5.82 -3.43
CA LEU A 92 -2.37 5.46 -4.71
C LEU A 92 -2.87 6.34 -5.86
N ASP A 93 -4.11 6.83 -5.77
CA ASP A 93 -4.68 7.74 -6.78
C ASP A 93 -4.11 9.14 -6.66
N ARG A 94 -3.65 9.53 -5.48
CA ARG A 94 -3.17 10.90 -5.23
C ARG A 94 -1.64 11.04 -5.22
N VAL A 95 -0.92 9.92 -5.16
CA VAL A 95 0.53 9.98 -5.01
C VAL A 95 1.20 10.54 -6.27
N GLU A 96 2.14 11.45 -6.05
CA GLU A 96 2.99 12.01 -7.09
C GLU A 96 4.43 11.76 -6.66
N VAL A 97 5.18 11.06 -7.48
CA VAL A 97 6.55 10.67 -7.16
C VAL A 97 7.52 11.70 -7.74
N VAL A 98 8.42 12.16 -6.90
CA VAL A 98 9.52 13.04 -7.28
C VAL A 98 10.82 12.29 -7.03
N PHE A 99 11.66 12.21 -8.04
CA PHE A 99 12.90 11.46 -7.93
C PHE A 99 14.03 12.37 -7.46
N GLN A 100 14.77 11.88 -6.48
CA GLN A 100 15.92 12.57 -5.89
C GLN A 100 17.22 11.95 -6.36
N PRO A 101 18.29 12.75 -6.52
CA PRO A 101 19.60 12.18 -6.84
C PRO A 101 20.02 11.13 -5.82
N SER A 102 20.63 10.06 -6.33
CA SER A 102 21.13 8.99 -5.48
C SER A 102 22.20 9.56 -4.53
N LYS A 103 22.13 9.16 -3.27
CA LYS A 103 23.16 9.50 -2.28
C LYS A 103 24.24 8.45 -2.32
N GLU A 104 25.46 8.87 -2.52
CA GLU A 104 26.61 8.00 -2.44
C GLU A 104 27.24 8.03 -1.07
#